data_147ee08cab51a242f5e40937b9fe19f0
#
_entry.id   147ee08cab51a242f5e40937b9fe19f0
#
_cell.length_a   1.000
_cell.length_b   1.000
_cell.length_c   1.000
_cell.angle_alpha   90.00
_cell.angle_beta   90.00
_cell.angle_gamma   90.00
#
_symmetry.space_group_name_H-M   'P 1'
#
loop_
_entity.id
_entity.type
_entity.pdbx_description
1 polymer ?
#
loop_
_entity_poly.entity_id
_entity_poly.type
_entity_poly.pdbx_seq_one_letter_code
_entity_poly.pdbx_strand_id
1 'polypeptide(L)'
;EMHPARITLVGGGNRLDHSITAIGALGHRGLMLIPRVDGWWNGEHLDVLHGPGELQLTLPPASTLSLVALHGPCAGVSISGTRWALDSVDLAPLVGWGVSNEVGPGGVVSIRISAGILTIFNASTPTPPTPPTEPPPPTESHS
;
A
#
# COMPACT_ATOMS: atom_id res chain seq x y z
N GLU A 1 4.07 8.87 -24.54
CA GLU A 1 3.73 7.63 -23.84
C GLU A 1 3.03 7.94 -22.53
N MET A 2 1.84 7.41 -22.41
CA MET A 2 1.09 7.55 -21.17
C MET A 2 1.48 6.44 -20.21
N HIS A 3 2.10 6.82 -19.10
CA HIS A 3 2.31 5.90 -17.99
C HIS A 3 1.06 5.89 -17.11
N PRO A 4 0.65 4.72 -16.58
CA PRO A 4 -0.49 4.69 -15.66
C PRO A 4 -0.17 5.50 -14.40
N ALA A 5 -1.17 6.16 -13.85
CA ALA A 5 -1.05 6.89 -12.59
C ALA A 5 -1.06 5.96 -11.38
N ARG A 6 -1.61 4.78 -11.54
CA ARG A 6 -1.73 3.77 -10.47
C ARG A 6 -1.73 2.37 -11.06
N ILE A 7 -1.05 1.48 -10.36
CA ILE A 7 -1.12 0.04 -10.60
C ILE A 7 -1.59 -0.63 -9.33
N THR A 8 -2.64 -1.43 -9.43
CA THR A 8 -3.21 -2.17 -8.30
C THR A 8 -3.18 -3.66 -8.60
N LEU A 9 -2.50 -4.42 -7.78
CA LEU A 9 -2.55 -5.89 -7.81
C LEU A 9 -3.76 -6.35 -7.00
N VAL A 10 -4.59 -7.19 -7.59
CA VAL A 10 -5.73 -7.77 -6.87
C VAL A 10 -5.64 -9.29 -6.93
N GLY A 11 -5.75 -9.92 -5.79
CA GLY A 11 -5.70 -11.37 -5.71
C GLY A 11 -5.87 -11.91 -4.31
N GLY A 12 -5.47 -13.15 -4.15
CA GLY A 12 -5.54 -13.86 -2.89
C GLY A 12 -5.35 -15.34 -3.11
N GLY A 13 -5.37 -16.10 -2.03
CA GLY A 13 -5.24 -17.56 -2.06
C GLY A 13 -4.57 -18.08 -0.81
N ASN A 14 -4.54 -19.42 -0.69
CA ASN A 14 -4.00 -20.10 0.48
C ASN A 14 -2.52 -20.48 0.32
N ARG A 15 -1.91 -20.22 -0.83
CA ARG A 15 -0.52 -20.55 -1.08
C ARG A 15 0.39 -19.40 -0.71
N LEU A 16 1.24 -19.60 0.27
CA LEU A 16 2.19 -18.59 0.75
C LEU A 16 3.21 -18.20 -0.33
N ASP A 17 3.68 -19.15 -1.13
CA ASP A 17 4.62 -18.89 -2.22
C ASP A 17 4.04 -17.93 -3.26
N HIS A 18 2.77 -18.09 -3.62
CA HIS A 18 2.08 -17.17 -4.52
C HIS A 18 1.90 -15.78 -3.91
N SER A 19 1.57 -15.72 -2.61
CA SER A 19 1.43 -14.45 -1.90
C SER A 19 2.74 -13.68 -1.85
N ILE A 20 3.83 -14.34 -1.51
CA ILE A 20 5.16 -13.71 -1.47
C ILE A 20 5.58 -13.24 -2.86
N THR A 21 5.37 -14.04 -3.88
CA THR A 21 5.73 -13.69 -5.27
C THR A 21 4.91 -12.51 -5.78
N ALA A 22 3.61 -12.49 -5.50
CA ALA A 22 2.72 -11.40 -5.92
C ALA A 22 3.09 -10.08 -5.24
N ILE A 23 3.29 -10.10 -3.93
CA ILE A 23 3.70 -8.91 -3.17
C ILE A 23 5.10 -8.44 -3.61
N GLY A 24 6.00 -9.39 -3.84
CA GLY A 24 7.35 -9.11 -4.35
C GLY A 24 7.35 -8.40 -5.69
N ALA A 25 6.42 -8.74 -6.58
CA ALA A 25 6.31 -8.11 -7.90
C ALA A 25 6.03 -6.61 -7.83
N LEU A 26 5.36 -6.13 -6.77
CA LEU A 26 5.09 -4.71 -6.57
C LEU A 26 6.36 -3.90 -6.24
N GLY A 27 7.44 -4.55 -5.86
CA GLY A 27 8.75 -3.94 -5.68
C GLY A 27 9.62 -3.89 -6.93
N HIS A 28 9.09 -4.27 -8.09
CA HIS A 28 9.87 -4.28 -9.31
C HIS A 28 10.30 -2.87 -9.74
N ARG A 29 11.55 -2.74 -10.20
CA ARG A 29 12.12 -1.45 -10.63
C ARG A 29 11.31 -0.76 -11.73
N GLY A 30 10.66 -1.52 -12.60
CA GLY A 30 9.81 -0.99 -13.66
C GLY A 30 8.62 -0.18 -13.14
N LEU A 31 8.30 -0.29 -11.86
CA LEU A 31 7.20 0.43 -11.22
C LEU A 31 7.63 1.74 -10.52
N MET A 32 8.93 2.07 -10.50
CA MET A 32 9.46 3.26 -9.82
C MET A 32 8.82 4.57 -10.27
N LEU A 33 8.45 4.66 -11.53
CA LEU A 33 7.88 5.87 -12.12
C LEU A 33 6.35 5.93 -12.02
N ILE A 34 5.73 4.89 -11.47
CA ILE A 34 4.28 4.87 -11.26
C ILE A 34 3.98 5.59 -9.95
N PRO A 35 3.17 6.68 -9.97
CA PRO A 35 2.91 7.49 -8.78
C PRO A 35 2.29 6.70 -7.63
N ARG A 36 1.49 5.69 -7.92
CA ARG A 36 0.92 4.85 -6.88
C ARG A 36 0.95 3.37 -7.27
N VAL A 37 1.51 2.57 -6.37
CA VAL A 37 1.57 1.11 -6.50
C VAL A 37 0.96 0.52 -5.25
N ASP A 38 -0.09 -0.27 -5.38
CA ASP A 38 -0.76 -0.89 -4.25
C ASP A 38 -1.30 -2.26 -4.59
N GLY A 39 -1.83 -2.93 -3.58
CA GLY A 39 -2.42 -4.25 -3.74
C GLY A 39 -3.56 -4.51 -2.77
N TRP A 40 -4.46 -5.37 -3.21
CA TRP A 40 -5.50 -6.00 -2.41
C TRP A 40 -5.26 -7.49 -2.45
N TRP A 41 -4.84 -8.05 -1.33
CA TRP A 41 -4.52 -9.47 -1.23
C TRP A 41 -5.23 -10.10 -0.06
N ASN A 42 -6.08 -11.08 -0.33
CA ASN A 42 -6.94 -11.70 0.70
C ASN A 42 -7.78 -10.68 1.51
N GLY A 43 -8.24 -9.62 0.86
CA GLY A 43 -9.02 -8.57 1.52
C GLY A 43 -8.19 -7.57 2.33
N GLU A 44 -6.88 -7.70 2.37
CA GLU A 44 -5.98 -6.76 3.02
C GLU A 44 -5.36 -5.80 2.00
N HIS A 45 -5.24 -4.54 2.39
CA HIS A 45 -4.65 -3.52 1.53
C HIS A 45 -3.18 -3.27 1.88
N LEU A 46 -2.36 -3.13 0.84
CA LEU A 46 -0.98 -2.71 0.98
C LEU A 46 -0.61 -1.66 -0.07
N ASP A 47 0.21 -0.72 0.32
CA ASP A 47 0.85 0.24 -0.58
C ASP A 47 2.35 -0.08 -0.65
N VAL A 48 2.94 0.14 -1.83
CA VAL A 48 4.39 0.00 -2.02
C VAL A 48 4.95 1.33 -2.50
N LEU A 49 5.80 1.92 -1.67
CA LEU A 49 6.39 3.22 -1.93
C LEU A 49 7.83 3.05 -2.39
N HIS A 50 8.12 3.50 -3.61
CA HIS A 50 9.45 3.52 -4.17
C HIS A 50 10.14 4.84 -3.87
N GLY A 51 11.34 4.79 -3.30
CA GLY A 51 12.10 5.98 -2.95
C GLY A 51 12.93 6.58 -4.09
N PRO A 52 13.19 7.88 -4.07
CA PRO A 52 12.61 8.83 -3.13
C PRO A 52 11.11 9.02 -3.40
N GLY A 53 10.32 9.05 -2.36
CA GLY A 53 8.87 9.12 -2.52
C GLY A 53 8.13 9.54 -1.26
N GLU A 54 6.90 9.94 -1.46
CA GLU A 54 5.99 10.39 -0.42
C GLU A 54 4.59 9.86 -0.69
N LEU A 55 3.88 9.48 0.38
CA LEU A 55 2.52 8.95 0.30
C LEU A 55 1.71 9.51 1.46
N GLN A 56 0.50 9.98 1.15
CA GLN A 56 -0.47 10.40 2.16
C GLN A 56 -1.68 9.48 2.10
N LEU A 57 -2.07 8.96 3.26
CA LEU A 57 -3.21 8.05 3.39
C LEU A 57 -4.24 8.66 4.35
N THR A 58 -5.51 8.49 4.02
CA THR A 58 -6.62 8.79 4.93
C THR A 58 -7.18 7.46 5.42
N LEU A 59 -7.04 7.20 6.70
CA LEU A 59 -7.40 5.93 7.32
C LEU A 59 -8.28 6.16 8.55
N PRO A 60 -9.10 5.18 8.92
CA PRO A 60 -9.87 5.30 10.15
C PRO A 60 -8.97 5.52 11.36
N PRO A 61 -9.28 6.50 12.24
CA PRO A 61 -8.53 6.67 13.48
C PRO A 61 -8.46 5.39 14.30
N ALA A 62 -7.37 5.17 14.99
CA ALA A 62 -7.09 3.97 15.80
C ALA A 62 -6.93 2.67 15.01
N SER A 63 -6.93 2.73 13.68
CA SER A 63 -6.62 1.56 12.87
C SER A 63 -5.13 1.23 12.87
N THR A 64 -4.80 -0.03 12.58
CA THR A 64 -3.42 -0.51 12.61
C THR A 64 -2.75 -0.35 11.25
N LEU A 65 -1.51 0.07 11.27
CA LEU A 65 -0.68 0.30 10.11
C LEU A 65 0.70 -0.29 10.38
N SER A 66 1.27 -0.99 9.41
CA SER A 66 2.62 -1.56 9.55
C SER A 66 3.50 -1.15 8.37
N LEU A 67 4.74 -0.74 8.67
CA LEU A 67 5.78 -0.45 7.69
C LEU A 67 6.78 -1.58 7.69
N VAL A 68 7.05 -2.17 6.54
CA VAL A 68 7.99 -3.29 6.41
C VAL A 68 8.91 -3.07 5.22
N ALA A 69 10.21 -3.12 5.45
CA ALA A 69 11.22 -3.07 4.39
C ALA A 69 11.40 -4.48 3.79
N LEU A 70 10.42 -4.91 3.00
CA LEU A 70 10.37 -6.26 2.42
C LEU A 70 11.38 -6.47 1.31
N HIS A 71 11.74 -5.42 0.58
CA HIS A 71 12.55 -5.50 -0.64
C HIS A 71 13.99 -5.03 -0.43
N GLY A 72 14.42 -4.95 0.80
CA GLY A 72 15.75 -4.48 1.15
C GLY A 72 15.70 -3.29 2.12
N PRO A 73 16.84 -2.75 2.55
CA PRO A 73 16.86 -1.64 3.50
C PRO A 73 16.23 -0.38 2.91
N CYS A 74 15.54 0.37 3.75
CA CYS A 74 14.99 1.69 3.41
C CYS A 74 15.70 2.76 4.21
N ALA A 75 16.03 3.86 3.57
CA ALA A 75 16.72 5.00 4.19
C ALA A 75 15.78 6.20 4.31
N GLY A 76 15.95 6.96 5.38
CA GLY A 76 15.24 8.20 5.60
C GLY A 76 13.73 8.04 5.71
N VAL A 77 13.28 7.03 6.43
CA VAL A 77 11.86 6.75 6.61
C VAL A 77 11.27 7.69 7.66
N SER A 78 10.24 8.43 7.26
CA SER A 78 9.48 9.32 8.15
C SER A 78 8.02 8.95 8.09
N ILE A 79 7.36 8.92 9.24
CA ILE A 79 5.91 8.76 9.34
C ILE A 79 5.36 9.73 10.37
N SER A 80 4.26 10.38 10.02
CA SER A 80 3.52 11.27 10.92
C SER A 80 2.02 10.99 10.85
N GLY A 81 1.28 11.47 11.84
CA GLY A 81 -0.15 11.19 11.97
C GLY A 81 -0.44 9.85 12.63
N THR A 82 0.55 9.23 13.24
CA THR A 82 0.45 7.96 13.95
C THR A 82 0.86 8.11 15.41
N ARG A 83 0.52 7.12 16.23
CA ARG A 83 0.88 7.11 17.65
C ARG A 83 2.40 7.13 17.87
N TRP A 84 3.13 6.40 17.04
CA TRP A 84 4.59 6.37 17.06
C TRP A 84 5.13 6.96 15.76
N ALA A 85 5.61 8.19 15.83
CA ALA A 85 6.22 8.88 14.71
C ALA A 85 7.65 8.41 14.49
N LEU A 86 8.08 8.41 13.23
CA LEU A 86 9.48 8.20 12.85
C LEU A 86 9.97 9.46 12.10
N ASP A 87 11.21 9.83 12.32
CA ASP A 87 11.83 10.96 11.64
C ASP A 87 13.18 10.53 11.07
N SER A 88 13.21 10.39 9.75
CA SER A 88 14.42 10.03 8.98
C SER A 88 15.19 8.83 9.52
N VAL A 89 14.48 7.76 9.80
CA VAL A 89 15.02 6.52 10.36
C VAL A 89 15.36 5.54 9.23
N ASP A 90 16.47 4.83 9.35
CA ASP A 90 16.80 3.75 8.45
C ASP A 90 16.16 2.44 8.95
N LEU A 91 15.42 1.77 8.06
CA LEU A 91 14.82 0.48 8.36
C LEU A 91 15.61 -0.63 7.69
N ALA A 92 16.10 -1.56 8.51
CA ALA A 92 16.70 -2.79 8.03
C ALA A 92 15.61 -3.74 7.47
N PRO A 93 15.98 -4.65 6.55
CA PRO A 93 15.01 -5.59 6.00
C PRO A 93 14.34 -6.43 7.09
N LEU A 94 13.02 -6.51 7.02
CA LEU A 94 12.19 -7.36 7.89
C LEU A 94 12.33 -7.12 9.41
N VAL A 95 12.82 -5.94 9.79
CA VAL A 95 12.87 -5.55 11.21
C VAL A 95 11.54 -4.95 11.62
N GLY A 96 11.02 -5.35 12.77
CA GLY A 96 9.68 -5.06 13.23
C GLY A 96 9.44 -3.66 13.83
N TRP A 97 10.30 -2.69 13.62
CA TRP A 97 10.16 -1.35 14.24
C TRP A 97 8.95 -0.55 13.76
N GLY A 98 8.49 -0.81 12.55
CA GLY A 98 7.31 -0.17 11.99
C GLY A 98 6.04 -0.99 12.10
N VAL A 99 6.08 -2.17 12.73
CA VAL A 99 4.94 -3.09 12.80
C VAL A 99 3.96 -2.64 13.88
N SER A 100 2.67 -2.70 13.54
CA SER A 100 1.56 -2.41 14.45
C SER A 100 1.53 -0.98 14.98
N ASN A 101 1.84 0.00 14.14
CA ASN A 101 1.60 1.41 14.44
C ASN A 101 0.09 1.70 14.40
N GLU A 102 -0.33 2.78 15.02
CA GLU A 102 -1.73 3.14 15.16
C GLU A 102 -2.00 4.51 14.54
N VAL A 103 -3.05 4.61 13.73
CA VAL A 103 -3.47 5.86 13.11
C VAL A 103 -3.99 6.82 14.17
N GLY A 104 -3.52 8.06 14.15
CA GLY A 104 -3.92 9.08 15.08
C GLY A 104 -5.36 9.59 14.86
N PRO A 105 -5.86 10.46 15.76
CA PRO A 105 -7.26 10.92 15.73
C PRO A 105 -7.61 11.73 14.49
N GLY A 106 -6.64 12.32 13.80
CA GLY A 106 -6.88 13.06 12.56
C GLY A 106 -7.14 12.18 11.34
N GLY A 107 -6.80 10.90 11.40
CA GLY A 107 -7.01 9.96 10.30
C GLY A 107 -6.11 10.16 9.08
N VAL A 108 -5.19 11.10 9.13
CA VAL A 108 -4.26 11.40 8.02
C VAL A 108 -2.87 10.97 8.39
N VAL A 109 -2.29 10.09 7.57
CA VAL A 109 -0.94 9.57 7.75
C VAL A 109 -0.07 10.00 6.57
N SER A 110 1.08 10.60 6.86
CA SER A 110 2.06 10.98 5.84
C SER A 110 3.31 10.14 6.01
N ILE A 111 3.76 9.55 4.92
CA ILE A 111 4.93 8.65 4.87
C ILE A 111 5.88 9.17 3.81
N ARG A 112 7.16 9.24 4.14
CA ARG A 112 8.22 9.62 3.20
C ARG A 112 9.42 8.73 3.37
N ILE A 113 10.06 8.39 2.24
CA ILE A 113 11.33 7.67 2.24
C ILE A 113 12.32 8.36 1.29
N SER A 114 13.60 8.30 1.63
CA SER A 114 14.67 8.86 0.79
C SER A 114 15.16 7.84 -0.23
N ALA A 115 15.24 6.57 0.15
CA ALA A 115 15.72 5.49 -0.71
C ALA A 115 15.16 4.16 -0.27
N GLY A 116 15.08 3.23 -1.20
CA GLY A 116 14.57 1.88 -0.98
C GLY A 116 13.12 1.72 -1.40
N ILE A 117 12.51 0.61 -1.02
CA ILE A 117 11.14 0.25 -1.35
C ILE A 117 10.45 -0.16 -0.06
N LEU A 118 9.46 0.62 0.36
CA LEU A 118 8.75 0.42 1.61
C LEU A 118 7.35 -0.15 1.34
N THR A 119 7.00 -1.22 2.03
CA THR A 119 5.64 -1.79 1.99
C THR A 119 4.86 -1.37 3.22
N ILE A 120 3.65 -0.87 3.00
CA ILE A 120 2.77 -0.34 4.03
C ILE A 120 1.51 -1.19 4.06
N PHE A 121 1.29 -1.90 5.17
CA PHE A 121 0.11 -2.76 5.36
C PHE A 121 -0.94 -2.05 6.17
N ASN A 122 -2.17 -2.06 5.67
CA ASN A 122 -3.36 -1.56 6.35
C ASN A 122 -4.22 -2.70 6.84
N ALA A 123 -4.38 -2.85 8.13
CA ALA A 123 -5.24 -3.87 8.71
C ALA A 123 -6.72 -3.51 8.70
N SER A 124 -7.06 -2.22 8.66
CA SER A 124 -8.43 -1.80 8.47
C SER A 124 -8.68 -1.57 6.99
N THR A 125 -9.55 -2.36 6.44
CA THR A 125 -9.91 -2.34 5.04
C THR A 125 -10.64 -1.05 4.65
N PRO A 126 -10.00 -0.14 3.90
CA PRO A 126 -10.79 0.71 3.03
C PRO A 126 -11.52 -0.23 2.06
N THR A 127 -12.75 0.09 1.74
CA THR A 127 -13.51 -0.69 0.77
C THR A 127 -12.71 -0.81 -0.54
N PRO A 128 -12.52 -2.01 -1.09
CA PRO A 128 -11.88 -2.14 -2.39
C PRO A 128 -12.58 -1.24 -3.41
N PRO A 129 -11.84 -0.63 -4.35
CA PRO A 129 -12.50 0.11 -5.41
C PRO A 129 -13.54 -0.79 -6.07
N THR A 130 -14.78 -0.33 -6.07
CA THR A 130 -15.86 -1.07 -6.73
C THR A 130 -15.50 -1.19 -8.21
N PRO A 131 -15.48 -2.40 -8.77
CA PRO A 131 -15.30 -2.52 -10.21
C PRO A 131 -16.36 -1.67 -10.91
N PRO A 132 -16.04 -1.06 -12.06
CA PRO A 132 -17.02 -0.26 -12.77
C PRO A 132 -18.28 -1.10 -12.96
N THR A 133 -19.41 -0.55 -12.52
CA THR A 133 -20.70 -1.22 -12.66
C THR A 133 -20.95 -1.41 -14.15
N GLU A 134 -21.00 -2.65 -14.57
CA GLU A 134 -21.43 -2.94 -15.93
C GLU A 134 -22.82 -2.35 -16.12
N PRO A 135 -23.02 -1.55 -17.18
CA PRO A 135 -24.36 -0.98 -17.41
C PRO A 135 -25.37 -2.11 -17.52
N PRO A 136 -26.57 -1.95 -16.95
CA PRO A 136 -27.57 -3.00 -17.02
C PRO A 136 -27.82 -3.37 -18.48
N PRO A 137 -28.01 -4.67 -18.80
CA PRO A 137 -28.30 -5.06 -20.15
C PRO A 137 -29.53 -4.30 -20.65
N PRO A 138 -29.55 -3.90 -21.94
CA PRO A 138 -30.70 -3.19 -22.48
C PRO A 138 -31.96 -4.01 -22.22
N THR A 139 -32.95 -3.39 -21.61
CA THR A 139 -34.25 -4.01 -21.41
C THR A 139 -34.86 -4.30 -22.78
N GLU A 140 -34.96 -5.55 -23.16
CA GLU A 140 -35.76 -5.91 -24.33
C GLU A 140 -37.20 -5.57 -24.00
N SER A 141 -37.73 -4.55 -24.66
CA SER A 141 -39.14 -4.29 -24.60
C SER A 141 -39.87 -5.32 -25.48
N HIS A 142 -40.47 -6.29 -24.83
CA HIS A 142 -41.42 -7.15 -25.52
C HIS A 142 -42.70 -6.35 -25.77
N SER A 143 -42.90 -6.00 -27.00
CA SER A 143 -44.18 -5.51 -27.47
C SER A 143 -45.07 -6.68 -27.86
#